data_749159a79544b53ff79bed9be2a83459
#
_entry.id   749159a79544b53ff79bed9be2a83459
#
_cell.length_a   1.000
_cell.length_b   1.000
_cell.length_c   1.000
_cell.angle_alpha   90.00
_cell.angle_beta   90.00
_cell.angle_gamma   90.00
#
_symmetry.space_group_name_H-M   'P 1'
#
loop_
_entity.id
_entity.type
_entity.pdbx_description
1 polymer ?
#
loop_
_entity_poly.entity_id
_entity_poly.type
_entity_poly.pdbx_seq_one_letter_code
_entity_poly.pdbx_strand_id
1 'polypeptide(L)'
;MENHRLQQLRETAAPASDSSATGPAKGLRNLLYASLLGILLIALLASLTPLSATQAAMLLVPLAVIGLLLYQGGSPTTVYAEVRDTLAGMRNETFIFACSALLGGLTAVLIPVERLASHFSSTPLALFGLGSAGMLAIIALALLGVAPIISLSLCAALLAQLAGHGVAIMQPAVALLIGFSLAMLLSPYGPSALMLARHAQLSPWRIAFGWNGRFVLLVLGPLLLVPLLA
;
A
#
# COMPACT_ATOMS: atom_id res chain seq x y z
N MET A 1 -32.31 15.80 -30.03
CA MET A 1 -31.34 16.55 -29.20
C MET A 1 -30.28 15.67 -28.51
N GLU A 2 -30.57 14.42 -28.23
CA GLU A 2 -29.66 13.48 -27.54
C GLU A 2 -28.49 12.99 -28.42
N ASN A 3 -28.71 12.78 -29.71
CA ASN A 3 -27.66 12.35 -30.63
C ASN A 3 -26.52 13.37 -30.82
N HIS A 4 -26.81 14.67 -30.71
CA HIS A 4 -25.79 15.72 -30.81
C HIS A 4 -24.86 15.76 -29.57
N ARG A 5 -25.38 15.46 -28.38
CA ARG A 5 -24.58 15.35 -27.14
C ARG A 5 -23.68 14.13 -27.19
N LEU A 6 -24.14 13.01 -27.69
CA LEU A 6 -23.36 11.78 -27.82
C LEU A 6 -22.24 11.91 -28.86
N GLN A 7 -22.47 12.68 -29.94
CA GLN A 7 -21.41 13.01 -30.90
C GLN A 7 -20.34 13.95 -30.29
N GLN A 8 -20.74 14.98 -29.58
CA GLN A 8 -19.78 15.86 -28.89
C GLN A 8 -18.94 15.11 -27.82
N LEU A 9 -19.55 14.19 -27.07
CA LEU A 9 -18.81 13.35 -26.12
C LEU A 9 -17.88 12.35 -26.82
N ARG A 10 -18.18 11.92 -28.02
CA ARG A 10 -17.31 11.08 -28.84
C ARG A 10 -16.13 11.85 -29.45
N GLU A 11 -16.35 13.11 -29.86
CA GLU A 11 -15.29 13.97 -30.39
C GLU A 11 -14.32 14.46 -29.28
N THR A 12 -14.82 14.70 -28.06
CA THR A 12 -13.97 15.00 -26.91
C THR A 12 -13.27 13.77 -26.32
N ALA A 13 -13.73 12.56 -26.63
CA ALA A 13 -13.11 11.29 -26.24
C ALA A 13 -12.20 10.69 -27.32
N ALA A 14 -12.01 11.37 -28.46
CA ALA A 14 -10.99 10.97 -29.41
C ALA A 14 -9.62 11.13 -28.74
N PRO A 15 -8.82 10.06 -28.60
CA PRO A 15 -7.47 10.21 -28.07
C PRO A 15 -6.72 11.12 -29.03
N ALA A 16 -6.07 12.15 -28.49
CA ALA A 16 -5.10 12.95 -29.21
C ALA A 16 -4.01 12.01 -29.77
N SER A 17 -4.21 11.54 -30.97
CA SER A 17 -3.24 10.79 -31.76
C SER A 17 -2.28 11.78 -32.35
N ASP A 18 -1.34 12.26 -31.54
CA ASP A 18 -0.03 12.75 -31.98
C ASP A 18 0.90 12.90 -30.78
N SER A 19 1.30 11.78 -30.19
CA SER A 19 2.56 11.69 -29.48
C SER A 19 3.36 10.61 -30.20
N SER A 20 4.45 11.05 -30.85
CA SER A 20 5.48 10.28 -31.50
C SER A 20 5.62 8.87 -30.93
N ALA A 21 5.36 7.87 -31.75
CA ALA A 21 5.46 6.45 -31.48
C ALA A 21 6.86 6.04 -31.00
N THR A 22 7.18 6.32 -29.77
CA THR A 22 8.18 5.56 -29.03
C THR A 22 7.53 4.22 -28.72
N GLY A 23 7.94 3.15 -29.42
CA GLY A 23 7.35 1.83 -29.28
C GLY A 23 7.28 1.42 -27.81
N PRO A 24 6.28 0.60 -27.41
CA PRO A 24 5.99 0.24 -26.01
C PRO A 24 7.21 -0.28 -25.24
N ALA A 25 8.18 -0.89 -25.94
CA ALA A 25 9.44 -1.34 -25.37
C ALA A 25 10.38 -0.18 -24.94
N LYS A 26 10.38 0.96 -25.65
CA LYS A 26 11.18 2.12 -25.25
C LYS A 26 10.58 2.83 -24.03
N GLY A 27 9.27 2.95 -23.96
CA GLY A 27 8.59 3.52 -22.80
C GLY A 27 8.82 2.70 -21.53
N LEU A 28 8.70 1.37 -21.61
CA LEU A 28 8.97 0.47 -20.49
C LEU A 28 10.43 0.55 -20.03
N ARG A 29 11.37 0.57 -20.96
CA ARG A 29 12.81 0.70 -20.65
C ARG A 29 13.12 2.02 -19.95
N ASN A 30 12.56 3.13 -20.42
CA ASN A 30 12.76 4.44 -19.79
C ASN A 30 12.15 4.47 -18.38
N LEU A 31 10.98 3.85 -18.18
CA LEU A 31 10.37 3.72 -16.86
C LEU A 31 11.25 2.90 -15.91
N LEU A 32 11.81 1.78 -16.38
CA LEU A 32 12.73 0.97 -15.59
C LEU A 32 13.99 1.75 -15.20
N TYR A 33 14.61 2.48 -16.13
CA TYR A 33 15.77 3.31 -15.81
C TYR A 33 15.42 4.44 -14.82
N ALA A 34 14.30 5.11 -14.99
CA ALA A 34 13.86 6.14 -14.05
C ALA A 34 13.60 5.56 -12.66
N SER A 35 12.96 4.37 -12.57
CA SER A 35 12.73 3.69 -11.30
C SER A 35 14.03 3.26 -10.62
N LEU A 36 14.96 2.67 -11.36
CA LEU A 36 16.28 2.29 -10.84
C LEU A 36 17.08 3.50 -10.36
N LEU A 37 17.08 4.58 -11.13
CA LEU A 37 17.72 5.84 -10.73
C LEU A 37 17.07 6.40 -9.45
N GLY A 38 15.75 6.39 -9.36
CA GLY A 38 15.01 6.81 -8.16
C GLY A 38 15.41 6.01 -6.93
N ILE A 39 15.45 4.67 -7.04
CA ILE A 39 15.88 3.78 -5.96
C ILE A 39 17.34 4.09 -5.54
N LEU A 40 18.23 4.26 -6.52
CA LEU A 40 19.62 4.58 -6.25
C LEU A 40 19.78 5.92 -5.51
N LEU A 41 19.04 6.94 -5.94
CA LEU A 41 19.05 8.26 -5.29
C LEU A 41 18.50 8.21 -3.87
N ILE A 42 17.44 7.44 -3.63
CA ILE A 42 16.88 7.22 -2.28
C ILE A 42 17.92 6.53 -1.39
N ALA A 43 18.56 5.46 -1.89
CA ALA A 43 19.59 4.74 -1.15
C ALA A 43 20.80 5.63 -0.85
N LEU A 44 21.25 6.43 -1.84
CA LEU A 44 22.35 7.38 -1.67
C LEU A 44 21.99 8.44 -0.62
N LEU A 45 20.81 9.05 -0.70
CA LEU A 45 20.38 10.06 0.26
C LEU A 45 20.29 9.49 1.67
N ALA A 46 19.73 8.29 1.83
CA ALA A 46 19.63 7.60 3.12
C ALA A 46 21.01 7.21 3.70
N SER A 47 22.02 6.95 2.84
CA SER A 47 23.38 6.62 3.29
C SER A 47 24.21 7.85 3.65
N LEU A 48 23.95 9.00 3.02
CA LEU A 48 24.71 10.25 3.22
C LEU A 48 24.09 11.16 4.29
N THR A 49 22.86 10.90 4.69
CA THR A 49 22.13 11.74 5.66
C THR A 49 21.56 10.86 6.79
N PRO A 50 21.20 11.44 7.95
CA PRO A 50 20.54 10.70 9.04
C PRO A 50 19.08 10.34 8.73
N LEU A 51 18.64 10.49 7.47
CA LEU A 51 17.28 10.18 7.04
C LEU A 51 17.12 8.67 6.83
N SER A 52 15.98 8.13 7.25
CA SER A 52 15.60 6.78 6.85
C SER A 52 15.28 6.72 5.34
N ALA A 53 15.35 5.53 4.74
CA ALA A 53 14.99 5.33 3.33
C ALA A 53 13.57 5.81 3.01
N THR A 54 12.63 5.65 3.96
CA THR A 54 11.24 6.13 3.82
C THR A 54 11.18 7.67 3.78
N GLN A 55 11.92 8.36 4.68
CA GLN A 55 11.99 9.82 4.69
C GLN A 55 12.65 10.36 3.43
N ALA A 56 13.72 9.71 2.96
CA ALA A 56 14.38 10.05 1.70
C ALA A 56 13.41 9.90 0.51
N ALA A 57 12.63 8.81 0.46
CA ALA A 57 11.62 8.60 -0.57
C ALA A 57 10.50 9.65 -0.51
N MET A 58 9.99 9.98 0.68
CA MET A 58 8.97 11.03 0.88
C MET A 58 9.43 12.41 0.39
N LEU A 59 10.71 12.68 0.43
CA LEU A 59 11.30 13.93 -0.08
C LEU A 59 11.55 13.87 -1.58
N LEU A 60 12.22 12.81 -2.06
CA LEU A 60 12.68 12.73 -3.45
C LEU A 60 11.55 12.49 -4.45
N VAL A 61 10.56 11.65 -4.11
CA VAL A 61 9.49 11.31 -5.07
C VAL A 61 8.64 12.51 -5.45
N PRO A 62 8.11 13.33 -4.52
CA PRO A 62 7.37 14.54 -4.89
C PRO A 62 8.23 15.55 -5.69
N LEU A 63 9.49 15.74 -5.29
CA LEU A 63 10.40 16.64 -6.02
C LEU A 63 10.66 16.15 -7.45
N ALA A 64 10.83 14.83 -7.64
CA ALA A 64 11.02 14.26 -8.96
C ALA A 64 9.77 14.42 -9.84
N VAL A 65 8.58 14.23 -9.27
CA VAL A 65 7.30 14.45 -9.99
C VAL A 65 7.14 15.90 -10.38
N ILE A 66 7.38 16.84 -9.48
CA ILE A 66 7.32 18.28 -9.76
C ILE A 66 8.34 18.64 -10.84
N GLY A 67 9.59 18.17 -10.71
CA GLY A 67 10.63 18.39 -11.69
C GLY A 67 10.27 17.85 -13.07
N LEU A 68 9.67 16.67 -13.14
CA LEU A 68 9.20 16.06 -14.38
C LEU A 68 8.08 16.86 -15.03
N LEU A 69 7.11 17.32 -14.25
CA LEU A 69 5.99 18.15 -14.75
C LEU A 69 6.49 19.49 -15.32
N LEU A 70 7.45 20.13 -14.64
CA LEU A 70 8.09 21.36 -15.14
C LEU A 70 8.92 21.11 -16.40
N TYR A 71 9.64 20.00 -16.46
CA TYR A 71 10.43 19.60 -17.63
C TYR A 71 9.55 19.33 -18.86
N GLN A 72 8.35 18.79 -18.66
CA GLN A 72 7.36 18.59 -19.72
C GLN A 72 6.65 19.87 -20.21
N GLY A 73 7.10 21.02 -19.73
CA GLY A 73 6.56 22.32 -20.12
C GLY A 73 5.32 22.74 -19.30
N GLY A 74 5.06 22.09 -18.19
CA GLY A 74 4.01 22.49 -17.25
C GLY A 74 4.32 23.87 -16.64
N SER A 75 3.34 24.77 -16.65
CA SER A 75 3.48 26.04 -15.94
C SER A 75 3.44 25.83 -14.43
N PRO A 76 4.10 26.67 -13.62
CA PRO A 76 4.01 26.58 -12.16
C PRO A 76 2.59 26.57 -11.62
N THR A 77 1.68 27.27 -12.28
CA THR A 77 0.25 27.31 -11.92
C THR A 77 -0.44 25.97 -12.17
N THR A 78 -0.11 25.30 -13.26
CA THR A 78 -0.62 23.96 -13.58
C THR A 78 -0.10 22.93 -12.57
N VAL A 79 1.20 22.97 -12.25
CA VAL A 79 1.80 22.10 -11.24
C VAL A 79 1.15 22.31 -9.86
N TYR A 80 0.92 23.57 -9.47
CA TYR A 80 0.24 23.87 -8.23
C TYR A 80 -1.20 23.34 -8.19
N ALA A 81 -1.95 23.48 -9.27
CA ALA A 81 -3.31 22.95 -9.38
C ALA A 81 -3.34 21.43 -9.26
N GLU A 82 -2.44 20.74 -9.96
CA GLU A 82 -2.30 19.27 -9.91
C GLU A 82 -1.97 18.77 -8.50
N VAL A 83 -0.99 19.40 -7.85
CA VAL A 83 -0.60 19.07 -6.46
C VAL A 83 -1.77 19.31 -5.50
N ARG A 84 -2.44 20.46 -5.61
CA ARG A 84 -3.60 20.79 -4.77
C ARG A 84 -4.72 19.78 -4.94
N ASP A 85 -5.05 19.40 -6.17
CA ASP A 85 -6.14 18.49 -6.47
C ASP A 85 -5.79 17.05 -6.03
N THR A 86 -4.52 16.65 -6.16
CA THR A 86 -4.01 15.39 -5.61
C THR A 86 -4.13 15.36 -4.08
N LEU A 87 -3.66 16.40 -3.40
CA LEU A 87 -3.78 16.51 -1.93
C LEU A 87 -5.25 16.55 -1.47
N ALA A 88 -6.11 17.23 -2.21
CA ALA A 88 -7.54 17.24 -1.93
C ALA A 88 -8.17 15.84 -2.10
N GLY A 89 -7.68 15.06 -3.06
CA GLY A 89 -8.09 13.66 -3.26
C GLY A 89 -7.65 12.73 -2.13
N MET A 90 -6.55 13.03 -1.46
CA MET A 90 -5.98 12.20 -0.37
C MET A 90 -6.61 12.45 1.01
N ARG A 91 -7.62 13.30 1.12
CA ARG A 91 -8.28 13.59 2.41
C ARG A 91 -8.85 12.34 3.08
N ASN A 92 -9.47 11.46 2.31
CA ASN A 92 -10.03 10.21 2.83
C ASN A 92 -8.95 9.29 3.40
N GLU A 93 -7.84 9.13 2.67
CA GLU A 93 -6.72 8.31 3.12
C GLU A 93 -6.12 8.86 4.41
N THR A 94 -5.88 10.17 4.48
CA THR A 94 -5.38 10.84 5.68
C THR A 94 -6.30 10.61 6.87
N PHE A 95 -7.61 10.73 6.67
CA PHE A 95 -8.59 10.48 7.73
C PHE A 95 -8.57 9.01 8.18
N ILE A 96 -8.52 8.06 7.24
CA ILE A 96 -8.41 6.63 7.55
C ILE A 96 -7.14 6.34 8.35
N PHE A 97 -5.99 6.91 7.97
CA PHE A 97 -4.74 6.74 8.71
C PHE A 97 -4.82 7.32 10.13
N ALA A 98 -5.38 8.50 10.30
CA ALA A 98 -5.57 9.13 11.60
C ALA A 98 -6.49 8.29 12.50
N CYS A 99 -7.63 7.84 11.99
CA CYS A 99 -8.55 6.96 12.71
C CYS A 99 -7.90 5.62 13.07
N SER A 100 -7.08 5.06 12.17
CA SER A 100 -6.36 3.81 12.42
C SER A 100 -5.36 3.94 13.56
N ALA A 101 -4.62 5.05 13.59
CA ALA A 101 -3.67 5.33 14.68
C ALA A 101 -4.38 5.52 16.02
N LEU A 102 -5.50 6.23 16.04
CA LEU A 102 -6.32 6.40 17.24
C LEU A 102 -6.90 5.07 17.73
N LEU A 103 -7.46 4.25 16.84
CA LEU A 103 -7.97 2.93 17.19
C LEU A 103 -6.87 2.02 17.73
N GLY A 104 -5.69 2.02 17.09
CA GLY A 104 -4.54 1.28 17.58
C GLY A 104 -4.14 1.72 19.00
N GLY A 105 -4.04 3.04 19.24
CA GLY A 105 -3.71 3.60 20.54
C GLY A 105 -4.77 3.30 21.62
N LEU A 106 -6.04 3.43 21.30
CA LEU A 106 -7.14 3.10 22.23
C LEU A 106 -7.16 1.60 22.57
N THR A 107 -6.97 0.74 21.59
CA THR A 107 -6.90 -0.71 21.80
C THR A 107 -5.73 -1.06 22.73
N ALA A 108 -4.62 -0.36 22.55
CA ALA A 108 -3.46 -0.51 23.39
C ALA A 108 -3.77 -0.26 24.89
N VAL A 109 -4.66 0.67 25.20
CA VAL A 109 -5.04 1.00 26.59
C VAL A 109 -6.14 0.08 27.14
N LEU A 110 -7.03 -0.40 26.28
CA LEU A 110 -8.24 -1.14 26.71
C LEU A 110 -8.01 -2.65 26.88
N ILE A 111 -7.03 -3.23 26.22
CA ILE A 111 -6.75 -4.67 26.29
C ILE A 111 -5.82 -4.97 27.45
N PRO A 112 -6.20 -5.85 28.40
CA PRO A 112 -5.33 -6.26 29.50
C PRO A 112 -4.25 -7.22 28.98
N VAL A 113 -3.17 -6.62 28.44
CA VAL A 113 -2.09 -7.35 27.73
C VAL A 113 -1.30 -8.25 28.68
N GLU A 114 -1.27 -7.94 29.99
CA GLU A 114 -0.62 -8.80 31.01
C GLU A 114 -1.24 -10.21 31.02
N ARG A 115 -2.57 -10.29 30.89
CA ARG A 115 -3.25 -11.59 30.81
C ARG A 115 -2.96 -12.30 29.50
N LEU A 116 -2.85 -11.55 28.42
CA LEU A 116 -2.50 -12.10 27.12
C LEU A 116 -1.06 -12.61 27.13
N ALA A 117 -0.13 -11.81 27.63
CA ALA A 117 1.29 -12.16 27.70
C ALA A 117 1.56 -13.43 28.52
N SER A 118 0.79 -13.66 29.60
CA SER A 118 0.92 -14.87 30.41
C SER A 118 0.52 -16.16 29.68
N HIS A 119 -0.31 -16.06 28.64
CA HIS A 119 -0.72 -17.21 27.82
C HIS A 119 0.22 -17.46 26.63
N PHE A 120 0.99 -16.46 26.20
CA PHE A 120 1.96 -16.61 25.12
C PHE A 120 3.33 -16.94 25.71
N SER A 121 3.64 -18.25 25.78
CA SER A 121 5.01 -18.69 26.01
C SER A 121 5.89 -18.23 24.83
N SER A 122 7.14 -17.83 25.09
CA SER A 122 8.11 -17.46 24.05
C SER A 122 8.59 -18.66 23.24
N THR A 123 7.77 -19.70 23.09
CA THR A 123 8.09 -20.85 22.26
C THR A 123 7.90 -20.49 20.79
N PRO A 124 8.77 -20.94 19.88
CA PRO A 124 8.65 -20.66 18.45
C PRO A 124 7.28 -20.99 17.86
N LEU A 125 6.64 -22.05 18.38
CA LEU A 125 5.32 -22.47 17.93
C LEU A 125 4.21 -21.50 18.35
N ALA A 126 4.27 -20.97 19.59
CA ALA A 126 3.31 -19.97 20.07
C ALA A 126 3.45 -18.65 19.32
N LEU A 127 4.68 -18.22 19.05
CA LEU A 127 4.96 -17.02 18.26
C LEU A 127 4.50 -17.15 16.80
N PHE A 128 4.74 -18.32 16.19
CA PHE A 128 4.21 -18.65 14.88
C PHE A 128 2.69 -18.63 14.87
N GLY A 129 2.02 -19.21 15.86
CA GLY A 129 0.57 -19.18 16.01
C GLY A 129 0.02 -17.76 16.13
N LEU A 130 0.65 -16.91 16.95
CA LEU A 130 0.29 -15.50 17.11
C LEU A 130 0.42 -14.73 15.80
N GLY A 131 1.55 -14.87 15.11
CA GLY A 131 1.81 -14.23 13.84
C GLY A 131 0.84 -14.66 12.73
N SER A 132 0.63 -15.97 12.62
CA SER A 132 -0.29 -16.55 11.63
C SER A 132 -1.75 -16.15 11.89
N ALA A 133 -2.20 -16.13 13.14
CA ALA A 133 -3.52 -15.68 13.50
C ALA A 133 -3.72 -14.19 13.14
N GLY A 134 -2.75 -13.34 13.47
CA GLY A 134 -2.77 -11.92 13.11
C GLY A 134 -2.77 -11.71 11.59
N MET A 135 -1.93 -12.45 10.86
CA MET A 135 -1.89 -12.41 9.39
C MET A 135 -3.26 -12.78 8.78
N LEU A 136 -3.85 -13.89 9.22
CA LEU A 136 -5.16 -14.34 8.72
C LEU A 136 -6.27 -13.37 9.12
N ALA A 137 -6.21 -12.78 10.33
CA ALA A 137 -7.18 -11.78 10.76
C ALA A 137 -7.14 -10.53 9.85
N ILE A 138 -5.96 -10.03 9.51
CA ILE A 138 -5.80 -8.88 8.59
C ILE A 138 -6.41 -9.20 7.23
N ILE A 139 -6.14 -10.39 6.67
CA ILE A 139 -6.68 -10.82 5.38
C ILE A 139 -8.21 -10.94 5.46
N ALA A 140 -8.74 -11.61 6.50
CA ALA A 140 -10.18 -11.80 6.67
C ALA A 140 -10.93 -10.47 6.81
N LEU A 141 -10.41 -9.54 7.62
CA LEU A 141 -10.99 -8.20 7.78
C LEU A 141 -10.95 -7.40 6.48
N ALA A 142 -9.88 -7.53 5.69
CA ALA A 142 -9.77 -6.89 4.38
C ALA A 142 -10.81 -7.42 3.37
N LEU A 143 -11.13 -8.72 3.43
CA LEU A 143 -12.18 -9.33 2.62
C LEU A 143 -13.57 -8.83 3.04
N LEU A 144 -13.78 -8.52 4.31
CA LEU A 144 -15.00 -7.90 4.83
C LEU A 144 -15.10 -6.39 4.54
N GLY A 145 -14.09 -5.80 3.90
CA GLY A 145 -14.09 -4.38 3.51
C GLY A 145 -13.42 -3.46 4.52
N VAL A 146 -12.81 -3.97 5.59
CA VAL A 146 -12.00 -3.17 6.51
C VAL A 146 -10.69 -2.82 5.82
N ALA A 147 -10.30 -1.54 5.88
CA ALA A 147 -9.03 -1.12 5.29
C ALA A 147 -7.86 -1.86 5.97
N PRO A 148 -6.97 -2.54 5.21
CA PRO A 148 -5.89 -3.36 5.77
C PRO A 148 -4.99 -2.61 6.75
N ILE A 149 -4.85 -1.30 6.58
CA ILE A 149 -4.04 -0.46 7.48
C ILE A 149 -4.64 -0.37 8.89
N ILE A 150 -5.97 -0.38 9.01
CA ILE A 150 -6.65 -0.36 10.32
C ILE A 150 -6.33 -1.66 11.08
N SER A 151 -6.50 -2.79 10.42
CA SER A 151 -6.22 -4.11 10.98
C SER A 151 -4.75 -4.27 11.36
N LEU A 152 -3.83 -3.80 10.49
CA LEU A 152 -2.41 -3.82 10.78
C LEU A 152 -2.08 -2.94 11.98
N SER A 153 -2.59 -1.71 12.05
CA SER A 153 -2.32 -0.78 13.17
C SER A 153 -2.77 -1.37 14.50
N LEU A 154 -3.93 -2.03 14.52
CA LEU A 154 -4.46 -2.69 15.69
C LEU A 154 -3.56 -3.85 16.14
N CYS A 155 -3.22 -4.76 15.22
CA CYS A 155 -2.35 -5.90 15.52
C CYS A 155 -0.94 -5.44 15.92
N ALA A 156 -0.39 -4.41 15.28
CA ALA A 156 0.92 -3.86 15.61
C ALA A 156 0.94 -3.21 17.00
N ALA A 157 -0.13 -2.50 17.37
CA ALA A 157 -0.24 -1.92 18.72
C ALA A 157 -0.28 -2.99 19.82
N LEU A 158 -1.02 -4.08 19.60
CA LEU A 158 -1.04 -5.24 20.49
C LEU A 158 0.34 -5.89 20.58
N LEU A 159 0.99 -6.08 19.44
CA LEU A 159 2.32 -6.70 19.38
C LEU A 159 3.37 -5.85 20.11
N ALA A 160 3.31 -4.52 19.96
CA ALA A 160 4.20 -3.60 20.66
C ALA A 160 4.06 -3.70 22.20
N GLN A 161 2.85 -3.89 22.70
CA GLN A 161 2.63 -4.11 24.14
C GLN A 161 3.17 -5.47 24.61
N LEU A 162 2.93 -6.54 23.84
CA LEU A 162 3.49 -7.86 24.14
C LEU A 162 5.02 -7.83 24.19
N ALA A 163 5.66 -7.01 23.35
CA ALA A 163 7.10 -6.78 23.41
C ALA A 163 7.54 -6.17 24.75
N GLY A 164 6.77 -5.23 25.30
CA GLY A 164 7.00 -4.64 26.61
C GLY A 164 6.95 -5.66 27.75
N HIS A 165 6.27 -6.79 27.56
CA HIS A 165 6.21 -7.93 28.49
C HIS A 165 7.21 -9.05 28.15
N GLY A 166 8.22 -8.79 27.30
CA GLY A 166 9.30 -9.73 26.99
C GLY A 166 8.97 -10.78 25.91
N VAL A 167 7.85 -10.65 25.22
CA VAL A 167 7.54 -11.54 24.09
C VAL A 167 8.40 -11.17 22.87
N ALA A 168 9.03 -12.16 22.25
CA ALA A 168 9.80 -11.95 21.01
C ALA A 168 8.86 -11.61 19.86
N ILE A 169 8.99 -10.39 19.28
CA ILE A 169 8.02 -9.87 18.31
C ILE A 169 8.45 -9.97 16.85
N MET A 170 9.70 -10.30 16.55
CA MET A 170 10.22 -10.29 15.17
C MET A 170 9.41 -11.23 14.27
N GLN A 171 9.24 -12.46 14.68
CA GLN A 171 8.51 -13.48 13.93
C GLN A 171 7.04 -13.10 13.69
N PRO A 172 6.23 -12.72 14.72
CA PRO A 172 4.87 -12.24 14.48
C PRO A 172 4.81 -10.97 13.64
N ALA A 173 5.76 -10.03 13.79
CA ALA A 173 5.79 -8.80 13.01
C ALA A 173 5.97 -9.08 11.51
N VAL A 174 6.86 -10.00 11.15
CA VAL A 174 7.03 -10.44 9.74
C VAL A 174 5.73 -11.03 9.22
N ALA A 175 5.05 -11.87 9.98
CA ALA A 175 3.75 -12.43 9.60
C ALA A 175 2.67 -11.34 9.37
N LEU A 176 2.59 -10.33 10.25
CA LEU A 176 1.67 -9.21 10.07
C LEU A 176 1.95 -8.41 8.78
N LEU A 177 3.22 -8.17 8.45
CA LEU A 177 3.61 -7.47 7.22
C LEU A 177 3.24 -8.28 5.96
N ILE A 178 3.44 -9.59 6.01
CA ILE A 178 3.00 -10.49 4.93
C ILE A 178 1.47 -10.43 4.81
N GLY A 179 0.75 -10.55 5.92
CA GLY A 179 -0.71 -10.46 5.96
C GLY A 179 -1.24 -9.14 5.38
N PHE A 180 -0.63 -8.03 5.75
CA PHE A 180 -0.96 -6.72 5.21
C PHE A 180 -0.73 -6.64 3.69
N SER A 181 0.41 -7.14 3.21
CA SER A 181 0.71 -7.13 1.77
C SER A 181 -0.27 -7.97 0.96
N LEU A 182 -0.64 -9.15 1.46
CA LEU A 182 -1.63 -10.01 0.82
C LEU A 182 -3.04 -9.41 0.91
N ALA A 183 -3.40 -8.79 2.03
CA ALA A 183 -4.66 -8.10 2.21
C ALA A 183 -4.84 -6.93 1.25
N MET A 184 -3.77 -6.16 0.98
CA MET A 184 -3.78 -5.09 -0.01
C MET A 184 -4.06 -5.58 -1.44
N LEU A 185 -3.60 -6.79 -1.78
CA LEU A 185 -3.86 -7.42 -3.07
C LEU A 185 -5.28 -7.99 -3.17
N LEU A 186 -5.80 -8.55 -2.07
CA LEU A 186 -7.11 -9.19 -2.02
C LEU A 186 -8.26 -8.23 -1.75
N SER A 187 -7.99 -7.03 -1.23
CA SER A 187 -9.04 -6.07 -0.92
C SER A 187 -9.60 -5.44 -2.20
N PRO A 188 -10.89 -5.65 -2.53
CA PRO A 188 -11.52 -4.97 -3.67
C PRO A 188 -11.71 -3.46 -3.41
N TYR A 189 -11.56 -3.03 -2.16
CA TYR A 189 -11.61 -1.63 -1.72
C TYR A 189 -10.22 -1.00 -1.61
N GLY A 190 -9.16 -1.78 -1.85
CA GLY A 190 -7.79 -1.30 -1.82
C GLY A 190 -7.48 -0.35 -2.97
N PRO A 191 -6.61 0.66 -2.75
CA PRO A 191 -6.26 1.65 -3.78
C PRO A 191 -5.77 1.01 -5.08
N SER A 192 -4.96 -0.02 -4.98
CA SER A 192 -4.40 -0.75 -6.14
C SER A 192 -5.47 -1.41 -6.98
N ALA A 193 -6.45 -2.08 -6.35
CA ALA A 193 -7.57 -2.72 -7.05
C ALA A 193 -8.47 -1.68 -7.71
N LEU A 194 -8.76 -0.58 -7.04
CA LEU A 194 -9.59 0.51 -7.56
C LEU A 194 -8.92 1.23 -8.74
N MET A 195 -7.63 1.54 -8.64
CA MET A 195 -6.88 2.17 -9.72
C MET A 195 -6.81 1.26 -10.96
N LEU A 196 -6.51 -0.02 -10.76
CA LEU A 196 -6.42 -0.98 -11.86
C LEU A 196 -7.80 -1.23 -12.48
N ALA A 197 -8.86 -1.25 -11.67
CA ALA A 197 -10.24 -1.40 -12.14
C ALA A 197 -10.65 -0.26 -13.08
N ARG A 198 -10.29 0.98 -12.74
CA ARG A 198 -10.55 2.15 -13.58
C ARG A 198 -9.83 2.07 -14.93
N HIS A 199 -8.55 1.70 -14.93
CA HIS A 199 -7.76 1.60 -16.15
C HIS A 199 -8.16 0.41 -17.03
N ALA A 200 -8.42 -0.75 -16.42
CA ALA A 200 -8.77 -1.97 -17.14
C ALA A 200 -10.27 -2.06 -17.48
N GLN A 201 -11.10 -1.09 -17.03
CA GLN A 201 -12.57 -1.12 -17.18
C GLN A 201 -13.19 -2.43 -16.66
N LEU A 202 -12.65 -2.96 -15.58
CA LEU A 202 -13.09 -4.18 -14.91
C LEU A 202 -13.62 -3.86 -13.52
N SER A 203 -14.44 -4.78 -12.97
CA SER A 203 -14.86 -4.63 -11.57
C SER A 203 -13.69 -4.86 -10.61
N PRO A 204 -13.57 -4.09 -9.51
CA PRO A 204 -12.52 -4.30 -8.50
C PRO A 204 -12.52 -5.73 -7.92
N TRP A 205 -13.68 -6.34 -7.79
CA TRP A 205 -13.87 -7.73 -7.35
C TRP A 205 -13.19 -8.74 -8.28
N ARG A 206 -13.31 -8.53 -9.60
CA ARG A 206 -12.67 -9.40 -10.59
C ARG A 206 -11.14 -9.29 -10.54
N ILE A 207 -10.62 -8.11 -10.23
CA ILE A 207 -9.18 -7.91 -10.07
C ILE A 207 -8.71 -8.56 -8.78
N ALA A 208 -9.35 -8.25 -7.65
CA ALA A 208 -8.95 -8.76 -6.35
C ALA A 208 -9.02 -10.30 -6.29
N PHE A 209 -10.13 -10.89 -6.70
CA PHE A 209 -10.35 -12.35 -6.58
C PHE A 209 -9.99 -13.13 -7.85
N GLY A 210 -10.17 -12.54 -9.04
CA GLY A 210 -9.88 -13.24 -10.28
C GLY A 210 -8.39 -13.30 -10.60
N TRP A 211 -7.71 -12.17 -10.56
CA TRP A 211 -6.28 -12.07 -10.91
C TRP A 211 -5.38 -12.31 -9.69
N ASN A 212 -5.60 -11.52 -8.64
CA ASN A 212 -4.76 -11.58 -7.45
C ASN A 212 -5.09 -12.79 -6.57
N GLY A 213 -6.35 -13.25 -6.54
CA GLY A 213 -6.77 -14.34 -5.67
C GLY A 213 -6.01 -15.63 -5.95
N ARG A 214 -5.80 -16.00 -7.22
CA ARG A 214 -5.01 -17.18 -7.59
C ARG A 214 -3.55 -17.05 -7.17
N PHE A 215 -2.97 -15.88 -7.38
CA PHE A 215 -1.60 -15.59 -6.95
C PHE A 215 -1.47 -15.72 -5.43
N VAL A 216 -2.37 -15.09 -4.67
CA VAL A 216 -2.34 -15.15 -3.20
C VAL A 216 -2.52 -16.57 -2.70
N LEU A 217 -3.43 -17.37 -3.27
CA LEU A 217 -3.60 -18.75 -2.89
C LEU A 217 -2.32 -19.60 -3.12
N LEU A 218 -1.61 -19.33 -4.21
CA LEU A 218 -0.35 -20.03 -4.51
C LEU A 218 0.78 -19.67 -3.55
N VAL A 219 0.87 -18.38 -3.17
CA VAL A 219 1.98 -17.91 -2.32
C VAL A 219 1.67 -17.95 -0.84
N LEU A 220 0.39 -18.04 -0.43
CA LEU A 220 -0.02 -18.07 0.97
C LEU A 220 0.62 -19.21 1.75
N GLY A 221 0.64 -20.41 1.18
CA GLY A 221 1.24 -21.59 1.80
C GLY A 221 2.74 -21.40 2.12
N PRO A 222 3.59 -21.12 1.12
CA PRO A 222 4.99 -20.79 1.35
C PRO A 222 5.20 -19.59 2.30
N LEU A 223 4.40 -18.52 2.16
CA LEU A 223 4.54 -17.34 3.01
C LEU A 223 4.15 -17.58 4.46
N LEU A 224 3.26 -18.53 4.74
CA LEU A 224 2.96 -18.95 6.11
C LEU A 224 4.18 -19.56 6.81
N LEU A 225 5.13 -20.12 6.06
CA LEU A 225 6.34 -20.72 6.61
C LEU A 225 7.46 -19.69 6.86
N VAL A 226 7.43 -18.53 6.20
CA VAL A 226 8.47 -17.49 6.33
C VAL A 226 8.67 -17.05 7.78
N PRO A 227 7.63 -16.83 8.60
CA PRO A 227 7.82 -16.47 10.00
C PRO A 227 8.55 -17.52 10.84
N LEU A 228 8.63 -18.78 10.40
CA LEU A 228 9.42 -19.80 11.08
C LEU A 228 10.93 -19.64 10.86
N LEU A 229 11.32 -18.83 9.87
CA LEU A 229 12.72 -18.55 9.54
C LEU A 229 13.24 -17.26 10.17
N ALA A 230 12.34 -16.43 10.72
CA ALA A 230 12.64 -15.17 11.40
C ALA A 230 12.72 -15.36 12.92
#